data_16eeec597a622326fb8f9db8585acaab
#
_entry.id   16eeec597a622326fb8f9db8585acaab
#
_cell.length_a   1.000
_cell.length_b   1.000
_cell.length_c   1.000
_cell.angle_alpha   90.00
_cell.angle_beta   90.00
_cell.angle_gamma   90.00
#
_symmetry.space_group_name_H-M   'P 1'
#
loop_
_entity.id
_entity.type
_entity.pdbx_description
1 polymer ?
#
loop_
_entity_poly.entity_id
_entity_poly.type
_entity_poly.pdbx_seq_one_letter_code
_entity_poly.pdbx_strand_id
1 'polypeptide(L)'
;MVSLKVMSKLRLFLMLGLCVAGGCLGGCAVSRATSPSIVVTPLPASSPTPATQPTPVPTISLGFLTTPGAPVTSTVAAQALLPAFPPTPFPQAGGLPGRVIPEPFGVNIHFTRPEPGEIELLEALGARFVRMDLFWHLIETEAGRYDFSDYDVLVNTAARSGLRIVFILDYGNDLYGGGGAAHYSEEGRAAFARFAAAAVRRYRNKGIIWEIWNEPNLDKYWHATPDPAQYAEMASTVVSAIRGVDPTAWIVGPATSGFPWEYIAALAEEGVLNRLDAVTVHPYRLDAPESAWGDYVRLRGILDRVSPDRKIPIISGEWGYPSMAQGSAEEDQARYLTRQWLFHVASDVDLSIWYDWRNDGVDPNEVEHNFGIVTYAFEPKAAYHAAQTLMTTLDGYTFQRRIPLEVSEDYLLLFRNDTQVALAGWSTVTTHTVTLPFDCNTVTVTEMLGEAQSVAVPSTGLELTLDSSPRYVALCHSEQVLRLSLWRPAESIAIFPDGEGRVLFEVENPFHESLQGELQVMAGGELLGAEWVLVGPGEAAKVSVPVTLPAGSAEVLSAAATFVTPDGLPLQSALIWLHRVGE
;
A
#
# COMPACT_ATOMS: atom_id res chain seq x y z
N MET A 1 -15.51 -25.92 -10.11
CA MET A 1 -14.32 -26.73 -9.79
C MET A 1 -13.10 -25.84 -9.49
N VAL A 2 -13.29 -24.75 -8.74
CA VAL A 2 -12.24 -23.75 -8.40
C VAL A 2 -11.84 -23.86 -6.92
N SER A 3 -12.55 -24.64 -6.12
CA SER A 3 -12.54 -24.58 -4.65
C SER A 3 -11.40 -25.32 -3.91
N LEU A 4 -10.42 -25.93 -4.57
CA LEU A 4 -9.36 -26.69 -3.86
C LEU A 4 -7.97 -26.05 -3.88
N LYS A 5 -7.78 -24.88 -4.48
CA LYS A 5 -6.45 -24.28 -4.70
C LYS A 5 -6.02 -23.25 -3.66
N VAL A 6 -6.90 -22.80 -2.79
CA VAL A 6 -6.68 -21.61 -1.94
C VAL A 6 -6.10 -21.91 -0.56
N MET A 7 -6.29 -23.10 -0.01
CA MET A 7 -5.81 -23.44 1.34
C MET A 7 -4.27 -23.45 1.53
N SER A 8 -3.47 -23.21 0.50
CA SER A 8 -2.00 -23.30 0.61
C SER A 8 -1.32 -21.97 1.04
N LYS A 9 -1.91 -20.81 0.77
CA LYS A 9 -1.26 -19.51 1.06
C LYS A 9 -1.02 -19.29 2.57
N LEU A 10 -2.00 -19.54 3.42
CA LEU A 10 -1.88 -19.25 4.86
C LEU A 10 -1.05 -20.29 5.64
N ARG A 11 -1.09 -21.58 5.24
CA ARG A 11 -0.26 -22.61 5.90
C ARG A 11 1.23 -22.43 5.64
N LEU A 12 1.61 -21.84 4.52
CA LEU A 12 3.01 -21.55 4.20
C LEU A 12 3.51 -20.33 5.00
N PHE A 13 2.69 -19.29 5.21
CA PHE A 13 3.04 -18.14 6.07
C PHE A 13 3.25 -18.54 7.54
N LEU A 14 2.46 -19.45 8.07
CA LEU A 14 2.61 -19.95 9.45
C LEU A 14 3.86 -20.83 9.63
N MET A 15 4.35 -21.52 8.60
CA MET A 15 5.57 -22.34 8.70
C MET A 15 6.87 -21.53 8.54
N LEU A 16 6.88 -20.44 7.77
CA LEU A 16 8.06 -19.57 7.66
C LEU A 16 8.30 -18.70 8.90
N GLY A 17 7.25 -18.32 9.64
CA GLY A 17 7.38 -17.55 10.89
C GLY A 17 8.01 -18.33 12.06
N LEU A 18 8.09 -19.66 12.00
CA LEU A 18 8.66 -20.49 13.06
C LEU A 18 10.15 -20.88 12.85
N CYS A 19 10.73 -20.63 11.68
CA CYS A 19 12.11 -21.00 11.39
C CYS A 19 13.17 -19.93 11.68
N VAL A 20 12.80 -18.71 12.08
CA VAL A 20 13.75 -17.59 12.32
C VAL A 20 14.15 -17.43 13.81
N ALA A 21 13.54 -18.16 14.73
CA ALA A 21 13.82 -18.04 16.17
C ALA A 21 14.61 -19.21 16.78
N GLY A 22 15.60 -19.77 16.09
CA GLY A 22 16.34 -20.91 16.61
C GLY A 22 17.76 -21.08 16.07
N GLY A 23 18.58 -20.06 16.19
CA GLY A 23 20.02 -20.19 15.97
C GLY A 23 20.79 -19.98 17.27
N CYS A 24 21.40 -21.04 17.83
CA CYS A 24 22.74 -20.99 18.42
C CYS A 24 23.20 -22.33 19.01
N LEU A 25 24.32 -22.77 18.50
CA LEU A 25 25.48 -23.40 19.14
C LEU A 25 25.35 -24.70 19.95
N GLY A 26 26.16 -25.66 19.55
CA GLY A 26 26.79 -26.58 20.45
C GLY A 26 26.80 -28.04 19.99
N GLY A 27 27.95 -28.49 19.57
CA GLY A 27 28.21 -29.84 19.07
C GLY A 27 28.24 -30.91 20.15
N CYS A 28 28.38 -32.12 19.66
CA CYS A 28 28.89 -33.38 20.27
C CYS A 28 27.89 -34.39 20.81
N ALA A 29 28.10 -35.53 20.26
CA ALA A 29 28.04 -36.90 20.82
C ALA A 29 26.76 -37.72 20.58
N VAL A 30 27.02 -38.74 19.78
CA VAL A 30 26.20 -39.92 19.50
C VAL A 30 25.89 -40.70 20.79
N SER A 31 24.64 -41.01 21.04
CA SER A 31 24.25 -42.19 21.81
C SER A 31 22.91 -42.73 21.33
N ARG A 32 22.91 -43.97 20.89
CA ARG A 32 21.71 -44.76 20.57
C ARG A 32 20.97 -45.08 21.87
N ALA A 33 19.72 -44.75 21.96
CA ALA A 33 18.81 -45.34 22.94
C ALA A 33 17.48 -45.71 22.26
N THR A 34 17.09 -46.94 22.51
CA THR A 34 15.94 -47.68 21.98
C THR A 34 14.61 -47.10 22.48
N SER A 35 13.63 -46.99 21.59
CA SER A 35 12.25 -46.61 21.88
C SER A 35 11.49 -47.73 22.64
N PRO A 36 10.68 -47.41 23.64
CA PRO A 36 9.68 -48.34 24.13
C PRO A 36 8.36 -48.19 23.35
N SER A 37 7.85 -49.34 22.90
CA SER A 37 6.54 -49.48 22.26
C SER A 37 5.42 -49.25 23.28
N ILE A 38 4.52 -48.34 23.02
CA ILE A 38 3.28 -48.17 23.78
C ILE A 38 2.19 -49.02 23.11
N VAL A 39 1.70 -50.00 23.86
CA VAL A 39 0.55 -50.84 23.50
C VAL A 39 -0.73 -50.02 23.81
N VAL A 40 -1.51 -49.71 22.80
CA VAL A 40 -2.84 -49.07 22.94
C VAL A 40 -3.88 -50.18 22.95
N THR A 41 -4.53 -50.38 24.08
CA THR A 41 -5.70 -51.26 24.23
C THR A 41 -6.97 -50.52 23.72
N PRO A 42 -7.84 -51.13 22.89
CA PRO A 42 -9.07 -50.49 22.44
C PRO A 42 -10.14 -50.55 23.52
N LEU A 43 -10.83 -49.42 23.74
CA LEU A 43 -12.04 -49.30 24.55
C LEU A 43 -13.24 -49.90 23.81
N PRO A 44 -14.23 -50.49 24.53
CA PRO A 44 -15.36 -51.16 23.92
C PRO A 44 -16.37 -50.17 23.31
N ALA A 45 -16.94 -50.55 22.17
CA ALA A 45 -17.95 -49.82 21.44
C ALA A 45 -19.28 -49.68 22.27
N SER A 46 -19.77 -48.49 22.42
CA SER A 46 -21.08 -48.19 22.94
C SER A 46 -22.17 -48.33 21.86
N SER A 47 -23.23 -49.05 22.19
CA SER A 47 -24.38 -49.31 21.33
C SER A 47 -25.19 -48.04 21.04
N PRO A 48 -25.85 -47.91 19.89
CA PRO A 48 -26.66 -46.73 19.55
C PRO A 48 -27.98 -46.71 20.29
N THR A 49 -28.29 -45.59 20.91
CA THR A 49 -29.61 -45.25 21.47
C THR A 49 -30.55 -44.82 20.32
N PRO A 50 -31.83 -45.23 20.34
CA PRO A 50 -32.76 -44.91 19.27
C PRO A 50 -33.17 -43.43 19.26
N ALA A 51 -33.29 -42.88 18.06
CA ALA A 51 -33.70 -41.52 17.79
C ALA A 51 -35.13 -41.25 18.29
N THR A 52 -35.30 -40.22 19.12
CA THR A 52 -36.61 -39.64 19.50
C THR A 52 -37.07 -38.70 18.39
N GLN A 53 -38.32 -38.88 17.95
CA GLN A 53 -39.00 -38.00 16.99
C GLN A 53 -39.19 -36.58 17.56
N PRO A 54 -39.14 -35.53 16.74
CA PRO A 54 -39.39 -34.17 17.19
C PRO A 54 -40.89 -33.95 17.43
N THR A 55 -41.23 -33.40 18.58
CA THR A 55 -42.54 -32.90 18.95
C THR A 55 -42.91 -31.65 18.11
N PRO A 56 -44.19 -31.50 17.68
CA PRO A 56 -44.59 -30.34 16.90
C PRO A 56 -44.66 -29.07 17.75
N VAL A 57 -44.12 -28.00 17.19
CA VAL A 57 -44.14 -26.63 17.75
C VAL A 57 -45.57 -26.07 17.61
N PRO A 58 -46.16 -25.48 18.66
CA PRO A 58 -47.49 -24.89 18.55
C PRO A 58 -47.47 -23.60 17.74
N THR A 59 -48.34 -23.53 16.75
CA THR A 59 -48.62 -22.33 15.95
C THR A 59 -49.37 -21.32 16.81
N ILE A 60 -48.73 -20.17 17.11
CA ILE A 60 -49.40 -19.04 17.75
C ILE A 60 -50.03 -18.18 16.66
N SER A 61 -51.36 -18.15 16.66
CA SER A 61 -52.16 -17.27 15.81
C SER A 61 -52.22 -15.89 16.45
N LEU A 62 -51.57 -14.88 15.88
CA LEU A 62 -51.66 -13.47 16.31
C LEU A 62 -52.90 -12.84 15.66
N GLY A 63 -53.92 -12.64 16.45
CA GLY A 63 -55.09 -11.85 16.07
C GLY A 63 -54.73 -10.36 15.96
N PHE A 64 -55.09 -9.77 14.85
CA PHE A 64 -55.01 -8.34 14.64
C PHE A 64 -56.05 -7.58 15.48
N LEU A 65 -55.57 -6.79 16.44
CA LEU A 65 -56.38 -5.69 17.03
C LEU A 65 -55.87 -4.38 16.42
N THR A 66 -56.69 -3.79 15.58
CA THR A 66 -56.48 -2.46 15.00
C THR A 66 -56.87 -1.39 16.03
N THR A 67 -55.90 -0.58 16.42
CA THR A 67 -56.14 0.78 16.95
C THR A 67 -55.26 1.78 16.18
N PRO A 68 -55.78 2.92 15.69
CA PRO A 68 -55.03 3.88 14.96
C PRO A 68 -54.21 4.76 15.90
N GLY A 69 -52.91 4.53 15.97
CA GLY A 69 -51.93 5.37 16.65
C GLY A 69 -51.00 6.01 15.65
N ALA A 70 -50.68 7.28 15.86
CA ALA A 70 -49.94 8.19 15.01
C ALA A 70 -48.67 7.60 14.33
N PRO A 71 -48.28 8.12 13.15
CA PRO A 71 -47.09 7.63 12.43
C PRO A 71 -45.83 7.96 13.24
N VAL A 72 -45.13 6.94 13.71
CA VAL A 72 -43.76 7.05 14.17
C VAL A 72 -42.91 7.17 12.91
N THR A 73 -42.57 8.38 12.52
CA THR A 73 -41.53 8.64 11.54
C THR A 73 -40.21 8.20 12.15
N SER A 74 -39.79 6.98 11.87
CA SER A 74 -38.39 6.57 12.00
C SER A 74 -37.61 7.32 10.92
N THR A 75 -37.06 8.47 11.28
CA THR A 75 -35.99 9.08 10.51
C THR A 75 -34.75 8.22 10.67
N VAL A 76 -34.62 7.21 9.83
CA VAL A 76 -33.29 6.75 9.43
C VAL A 76 -32.69 7.98 8.75
N ALA A 77 -31.75 8.63 9.41
CA ALA A 77 -30.95 9.66 8.80
C ALA A 77 -30.26 9.00 7.60
N ALA A 78 -30.75 9.32 6.41
CA ALA A 78 -30.03 9.01 5.18
C ALA A 78 -28.68 9.69 5.34
N GLN A 79 -27.62 8.92 5.58
CA GLN A 79 -26.25 9.38 5.46
C GLN A 79 -26.17 9.97 4.05
N ALA A 80 -25.96 11.27 3.97
CA ALA A 80 -25.81 11.94 2.70
C ALA A 80 -24.61 11.28 2.00
N LEU A 81 -24.85 10.63 0.86
CA LEU A 81 -23.81 10.20 -0.02
C LEU A 81 -22.96 11.42 -0.32
N LEU A 82 -21.70 11.40 0.08
CA LEU A 82 -20.74 12.43 -0.25
C LEU A 82 -20.74 12.60 -1.79
N PRO A 83 -20.59 13.81 -2.32
CA PRO A 83 -20.64 14.03 -3.75
C PRO A 83 -19.56 13.19 -4.44
N ALA A 84 -19.95 12.46 -5.49
CA ALA A 84 -19.01 11.72 -6.33
C ALA A 84 -17.96 12.70 -6.88
N PHE A 85 -16.70 12.29 -6.83
CA PHE A 85 -15.61 13.05 -7.42
C PHE A 85 -15.88 13.29 -8.92
N PRO A 86 -15.66 14.50 -9.45
CA PRO A 86 -15.79 14.71 -10.88
C PRO A 86 -14.78 13.82 -11.62
N PRO A 87 -15.18 13.14 -12.70
CA PRO A 87 -14.28 12.30 -13.47
C PRO A 87 -13.10 13.14 -13.97
N THR A 88 -11.90 12.82 -13.50
CA THR A 88 -10.68 13.46 -13.99
C THR A 88 -10.42 12.93 -15.40
N PRO A 89 -10.21 13.80 -16.41
CA PRO A 89 -9.84 13.31 -17.73
C PRO A 89 -8.55 12.50 -17.63
N PHE A 90 -8.48 11.36 -18.31
CA PHE A 90 -7.29 10.52 -18.33
C PHE A 90 -6.05 11.36 -18.56
N PRO A 91 -4.99 11.23 -17.73
CA PRO A 91 -3.70 11.75 -18.10
C PRO A 91 -3.29 11.03 -19.39
N GLN A 92 -3.06 11.78 -20.47
CA GLN A 92 -2.69 11.23 -21.78
C GLN A 92 -1.28 10.60 -21.78
N ALA A 93 -0.53 10.72 -20.69
CA ALA A 93 0.78 10.11 -20.51
C ALA A 93 0.68 8.96 -19.52
N GLY A 94 1.15 7.77 -19.90
CA GLY A 94 1.45 6.70 -18.97
C GLY A 94 2.46 7.20 -17.92
N GLY A 95 2.37 6.69 -16.69
CA GLY A 95 3.27 7.08 -15.61
C GLY A 95 2.63 6.78 -14.27
N LEU A 96 3.44 6.87 -13.22
CA LEU A 96 2.92 6.82 -11.87
C LEU A 96 2.09 8.06 -11.58
N PRO A 97 1.13 7.96 -10.66
CA PRO A 97 0.36 9.11 -10.21
C PRO A 97 1.26 10.14 -9.54
N GLY A 98 0.79 11.38 -9.48
CA GLY A 98 1.34 12.36 -8.57
C GLY A 98 1.09 11.96 -7.11
N ARG A 99 1.84 12.57 -6.18
CA ARG A 99 1.70 12.32 -4.73
C ARG A 99 0.55 13.13 -4.10
N VAL A 100 -0.40 13.56 -4.92
CA VAL A 100 -1.61 14.26 -4.49
C VAL A 100 -2.68 13.22 -4.15
N ILE A 101 -3.21 13.25 -2.94
CA ILE A 101 -4.29 12.34 -2.53
C ILE A 101 -5.55 12.65 -3.37
N PRO A 102 -6.28 11.67 -3.89
CA PRO A 102 -6.14 10.21 -3.71
C PRO A 102 -5.36 9.49 -4.83
N GLU A 103 -4.62 10.19 -5.68
CA GLU A 103 -3.96 9.65 -6.87
C GLU A 103 -3.13 8.37 -6.64
N PRO A 104 -2.38 8.19 -5.49
CA PRO A 104 -1.56 7.00 -5.30
C PRO A 104 -2.31 5.77 -4.75
N PHE A 105 -3.65 5.75 -4.74
CA PHE A 105 -4.40 4.66 -4.12
C PHE A 105 -5.27 3.89 -5.10
N GLY A 106 -5.30 2.57 -4.92
CA GLY A 106 -6.09 1.65 -5.72
C GLY A 106 -6.44 0.36 -5.01
N VAL A 107 -7.20 -0.49 -5.69
CA VAL A 107 -7.64 -1.80 -5.19
C VAL A 107 -7.42 -2.88 -6.26
N ASN A 108 -7.19 -4.12 -5.83
CA ASN A 108 -7.28 -5.28 -6.72
C ASN A 108 -8.74 -5.58 -7.03
N ILE A 109 -9.00 -6.02 -8.25
CA ILE A 109 -10.31 -6.48 -8.71
C ILE A 109 -10.16 -7.84 -9.41
N HIS A 110 -11.26 -8.61 -9.49
CA HIS A 110 -11.28 -9.94 -10.11
C HIS A 110 -12.36 -10.06 -11.19
N PHE A 111 -12.72 -8.96 -11.85
CA PHE A 111 -13.72 -8.93 -12.90
C PHE A 111 -13.25 -8.15 -14.13
N THR A 112 -13.67 -8.60 -15.30
CA THR A 112 -13.56 -7.84 -16.56
C THR A 112 -14.88 -7.14 -16.91
N ARG A 113 -15.99 -7.64 -16.38
CA ARG A 113 -17.34 -7.11 -16.55
C ARG A 113 -17.93 -6.84 -15.16
N PRO A 114 -18.08 -5.56 -14.78
CA PRO A 114 -18.62 -5.21 -13.46
C PRO A 114 -20.09 -5.63 -13.33
N GLU A 115 -20.48 -5.97 -12.13
CA GLU A 115 -21.86 -6.15 -11.73
C GLU A 115 -22.60 -4.80 -11.61
N PRO A 116 -23.94 -4.77 -11.69
CA PRO A 116 -24.70 -3.54 -11.48
C PRO A 116 -24.40 -2.88 -10.12
N GLY A 117 -24.01 -1.61 -10.13
CA GLY A 117 -23.67 -0.84 -8.92
C GLY A 117 -22.18 -0.95 -8.48
N GLU A 118 -21.42 -1.87 -9.05
CA GLU A 118 -20.03 -2.11 -8.63
C GLU A 118 -19.09 -0.95 -9.00
N ILE A 119 -19.26 -0.39 -10.20
CA ILE A 119 -18.45 0.75 -10.64
C ILE A 119 -18.81 2.02 -9.87
N GLU A 120 -20.09 2.24 -9.61
CA GLU A 120 -20.59 3.37 -8.82
C GLU A 120 -20.02 3.34 -7.39
N LEU A 121 -19.84 2.16 -6.80
CA LEU A 121 -19.18 2.01 -5.50
C LEU A 121 -17.69 2.31 -5.59
N LEU A 122 -16.98 1.88 -6.64
CA LEU A 122 -15.57 2.21 -6.86
C LEU A 122 -15.36 3.72 -7.07
N GLU A 123 -16.26 4.37 -7.85
CA GLU A 123 -16.24 5.81 -8.02
C GLU A 123 -16.48 6.56 -6.69
N ALA A 124 -17.47 6.11 -5.92
CA ALA A 124 -17.80 6.70 -4.62
C ALA A 124 -16.70 6.47 -3.56
N LEU A 125 -15.94 5.39 -3.66
CA LEU A 125 -14.74 5.16 -2.84
C LEU A 125 -13.70 6.26 -3.08
N GLY A 126 -13.53 6.70 -4.32
CA GLY A 126 -12.52 7.70 -4.71
C GLY A 126 -11.17 7.10 -5.15
N ALA A 127 -11.04 5.77 -5.22
CA ALA A 127 -9.83 5.13 -5.74
C ALA A 127 -9.51 5.57 -7.17
N ARG A 128 -8.22 5.60 -7.52
CA ARG A 128 -7.74 6.02 -8.84
C ARG A 128 -7.19 4.88 -9.68
N PHE A 129 -6.86 3.76 -9.06
CA PHE A 129 -6.33 2.59 -9.72
C PHE A 129 -7.12 1.33 -9.39
N VAL A 130 -7.18 0.45 -10.40
CA VAL A 130 -7.54 -0.95 -10.21
C VAL A 130 -6.40 -1.81 -10.75
N ARG A 131 -6.08 -2.93 -10.07
CA ARG A 131 -5.11 -3.92 -10.53
C ARG A 131 -5.83 -5.19 -10.88
N MET A 132 -5.54 -5.78 -12.05
CA MET A 132 -6.26 -6.93 -12.61
C MET A 132 -5.33 -7.80 -13.45
N ASP A 133 -5.51 -9.13 -13.33
CA ASP A 133 -4.85 -10.10 -14.19
C ASP A 133 -5.26 -9.93 -15.66
N LEU A 134 -4.30 -9.98 -16.57
CA LEU A 134 -4.52 -10.07 -18.02
C LEU A 134 -4.12 -11.49 -18.47
N PHE A 135 -5.01 -12.46 -18.23
CA PHE A 135 -4.73 -13.86 -18.42
C PHE A 135 -4.45 -14.22 -19.87
N TRP A 136 -3.19 -14.56 -20.17
CA TRP A 136 -2.74 -14.90 -21.51
C TRP A 136 -3.53 -16.07 -22.12
N HIS A 137 -3.76 -17.14 -21.35
CA HIS A 137 -4.46 -18.34 -21.84
C HIS A 137 -5.94 -18.10 -22.20
N LEU A 138 -6.58 -17.06 -21.64
CA LEU A 138 -7.96 -16.68 -21.99
C LEU A 138 -8.01 -15.81 -23.25
N ILE A 139 -6.95 -15.06 -23.51
CA ILE A 139 -6.86 -14.12 -24.63
C ILE A 139 -6.36 -14.82 -25.91
N GLU A 140 -5.38 -15.71 -25.79
CA GLU A 140 -4.80 -16.45 -26.92
C GLU A 140 -5.17 -17.93 -26.81
N THR A 141 -6.33 -18.31 -27.34
CA THR A 141 -6.82 -19.71 -27.42
C THR A 141 -6.39 -20.41 -28.69
N GLU A 142 -5.95 -19.68 -29.71
CA GLU A 142 -5.34 -20.15 -30.96
C GLU A 142 -4.04 -19.35 -31.16
N ALA A 143 -2.94 -20.03 -31.49
CA ALA A 143 -1.63 -19.44 -31.64
C ALA A 143 -1.61 -18.22 -32.57
N GLY A 144 -1.15 -17.07 -32.03
CA GLY A 144 -1.07 -15.80 -32.75
C GLY A 144 -2.40 -15.07 -32.96
N ARG A 145 -3.48 -15.54 -32.34
CA ARG A 145 -4.80 -14.90 -32.41
C ARG A 145 -5.26 -14.47 -31.01
N TYR A 146 -5.42 -13.18 -30.83
CA TYR A 146 -5.76 -12.57 -29.54
C TYR A 146 -7.19 -12.04 -29.52
N ASP A 147 -7.99 -12.46 -28.53
CA ASP A 147 -9.32 -11.93 -28.25
C ASP A 147 -9.30 -11.14 -26.91
N PHE A 148 -9.34 -9.83 -27.00
CA PHE A 148 -9.37 -8.92 -25.87
C PHE A 148 -10.78 -8.42 -25.52
N SER A 149 -11.84 -9.02 -26.06
CA SER A 149 -13.21 -8.48 -26.00
C SER A 149 -13.71 -8.22 -24.56
N ASP A 150 -13.39 -9.10 -23.60
CA ASP A 150 -13.78 -8.92 -22.20
C ASP A 150 -12.98 -7.79 -21.53
N TYR A 151 -11.68 -7.71 -21.81
CA TYR A 151 -10.82 -6.65 -21.30
C TYR A 151 -11.10 -5.28 -21.93
N ASP A 152 -11.62 -5.24 -23.16
CA ASP A 152 -12.13 -4.00 -23.78
C ASP A 152 -13.27 -3.39 -22.95
N VAL A 153 -14.14 -4.23 -22.39
CA VAL A 153 -15.23 -3.77 -21.51
C VAL A 153 -14.64 -3.11 -20.27
N LEU A 154 -13.71 -3.77 -19.60
CA LEU A 154 -13.04 -3.22 -18.41
C LEU A 154 -12.32 -1.91 -18.71
N VAL A 155 -11.47 -1.88 -19.76
CA VAL A 155 -10.71 -0.68 -20.15
C VAL A 155 -11.62 0.50 -20.47
N ASN A 156 -12.71 0.26 -21.20
CA ASN A 156 -13.65 1.31 -21.55
C ASN A 156 -14.48 1.79 -20.34
N THR A 157 -14.79 0.88 -19.42
CA THR A 157 -15.51 1.23 -18.19
C THR A 157 -14.61 2.02 -17.24
N ALA A 158 -13.42 1.53 -16.93
CA ALA A 158 -12.43 2.24 -16.13
C ALA A 158 -12.15 3.65 -16.68
N ALA A 159 -12.03 3.76 -18.03
CA ALA A 159 -11.85 5.03 -18.72
C ALA A 159 -12.97 6.04 -18.45
N ARG A 160 -14.22 5.61 -18.42
CA ARG A 160 -15.37 6.49 -18.15
C ARG A 160 -15.44 6.92 -16.69
N SER A 161 -14.96 6.08 -15.80
CA SER A 161 -14.99 6.28 -14.34
C SER A 161 -13.73 6.95 -13.78
N GLY A 162 -12.80 7.40 -14.65
CA GLY A 162 -11.55 8.04 -14.22
C GLY A 162 -10.58 7.09 -13.54
N LEU A 163 -10.81 5.78 -13.62
CA LEU A 163 -9.93 4.74 -13.08
C LEU A 163 -8.81 4.41 -14.06
N ARG A 164 -7.61 4.23 -13.55
CA ARG A 164 -6.46 3.70 -14.29
C ARG A 164 -6.26 2.22 -13.94
N ILE A 165 -5.61 1.49 -14.83
CA ILE A 165 -5.44 0.06 -14.68
C ILE A 165 -3.94 -0.28 -14.57
N VAL A 166 -3.61 -1.15 -13.60
CA VAL A 166 -2.39 -1.94 -13.59
C VAL A 166 -2.77 -3.32 -14.10
N PHE A 167 -2.35 -3.67 -15.31
CA PHE A 167 -2.55 -5.02 -15.83
C PHE A 167 -1.36 -5.91 -15.51
N ILE A 168 -1.63 -7.07 -14.93
CA ILE A 168 -0.66 -8.13 -14.72
C ILE A 168 -0.61 -8.98 -15.99
N LEU A 169 0.52 -8.99 -16.68
CA LEU A 169 0.74 -9.89 -17.81
C LEU A 169 1.08 -11.28 -17.26
N ASP A 170 0.13 -12.22 -17.33
CA ASP A 170 0.24 -13.56 -16.72
C ASP A 170 -0.77 -14.56 -17.32
N TYR A 171 -0.70 -15.81 -17.02
CA TYR A 171 0.44 -16.63 -16.57
C TYR A 171 1.01 -17.39 -17.79
N GLY A 172 1.01 -18.73 -17.74
CA GLY A 172 1.39 -19.58 -18.88
C GLY A 172 0.24 -19.77 -19.87
N ASN A 173 0.58 -20.31 -21.04
CA ASN A 173 -0.39 -20.71 -22.06
C ASN A 173 -0.01 -22.08 -22.62
N ASP A 174 -0.94 -23.04 -22.54
CA ASP A 174 -0.72 -24.44 -22.93
C ASP A 174 -0.40 -24.64 -24.43
N LEU A 175 -0.68 -23.62 -25.27
CA LEU A 175 -0.26 -23.61 -26.68
C LEU A 175 1.28 -23.64 -26.84
N TYR A 176 2.04 -23.18 -25.84
CA TYR A 176 3.50 -23.00 -25.88
C TYR A 176 4.25 -23.77 -24.79
N GLY A 177 3.55 -24.59 -24.02
CA GLY A 177 4.11 -25.42 -22.99
C GLY A 177 3.08 -25.77 -21.93
N GLY A 178 2.77 -27.05 -21.76
CA GLY A 178 1.73 -27.53 -20.84
C GLY A 178 1.98 -27.18 -19.38
N GLY A 179 0.92 -27.07 -18.58
CA GLY A 179 0.98 -26.88 -17.13
C GLY A 179 1.49 -25.51 -16.68
N GLY A 180 1.36 -24.46 -17.50
CA GLY A 180 1.84 -23.12 -17.15
C GLY A 180 3.32 -22.88 -17.43
N ALA A 181 4.03 -23.85 -18.03
CA ALA A 181 5.47 -23.84 -18.20
C ALA A 181 5.99 -23.13 -19.48
N ALA A 182 5.15 -22.35 -20.16
CA ALA A 182 5.51 -21.67 -21.41
C ALA A 182 6.77 -20.79 -21.28
N HIS A 183 6.93 -20.12 -20.13
CA HIS A 183 8.05 -19.20 -19.87
C HIS A 183 9.43 -19.88 -19.78
N TYR A 184 9.50 -21.22 -19.66
CA TYR A 184 10.78 -21.94 -19.59
C TYR A 184 11.45 -22.13 -20.95
N SER A 185 10.68 -22.14 -22.04
CA SER A 185 11.25 -22.29 -23.38
C SER A 185 11.47 -20.94 -24.06
N GLU A 186 12.46 -20.89 -24.96
CA GLU A 186 12.69 -19.69 -25.79
C GLU A 186 11.44 -19.37 -26.64
N GLU A 187 10.80 -20.39 -27.22
CA GLU A 187 9.57 -20.24 -27.98
C GLU A 187 8.43 -19.66 -27.11
N GLY A 188 8.23 -20.18 -25.92
CA GLY A 188 7.20 -19.71 -25.00
C GLY A 188 7.46 -18.28 -24.50
N ARG A 189 8.70 -17.93 -24.14
CA ARG A 189 9.08 -16.55 -23.78
C ARG A 189 8.84 -15.59 -24.94
N ALA A 190 9.21 -15.99 -26.16
CA ALA A 190 8.95 -15.19 -27.36
C ALA A 190 7.44 -15.05 -27.65
N ALA A 191 6.63 -16.09 -27.39
CA ALA A 191 5.17 -16.04 -27.53
C ALA A 191 4.55 -15.11 -26.46
N PHE A 192 4.96 -15.23 -25.20
CA PHE A 192 4.53 -14.33 -24.12
C PHE A 192 4.86 -12.86 -24.43
N ALA A 193 6.05 -12.59 -24.94
CA ALA A 193 6.45 -11.25 -25.36
C ALA A 193 5.60 -10.72 -26.53
N ARG A 194 5.19 -11.58 -27.49
CA ARG A 194 4.25 -11.19 -28.57
C ARG A 194 2.86 -10.87 -28.02
N PHE A 195 2.35 -11.67 -27.07
CA PHE A 195 1.10 -11.38 -26.36
C PHE A 195 1.17 -10.03 -25.65
N ALA A 196 2.20 -9.78 -24.84
CA ALA A 196 2.41 -8.51 -24.15
C ALA A 196 2.45 -7.32 -25.13
N ALA A 197 3.20 -7.45 -26.22
CA ALA A 197 3.26 -6.41 -27.28
C ALA A 197 1.89 -6.20 -27.97
N ALA A 198 1.09 -7.25 -28.14
CA ALA A 198 -0.26 -7.14 -28.71
C ALA A 198 -1.20 -6.38 -27.77
N ALA A 199 -1.17 -6.67 -26.46
CA ALA A 199 -1.94 -5.98 -25.42
C ALA A 199 -1.56 -4.49 -25.37
N VAL A 200 -0.27 -4.17 -25.28
CA VAL A 200 0.22 -2.78 -25.24
C VAL A 200 -0.16 -2.02 -26.50
N ARG A 201 -0.04 -2.63 -27.69
CA ARG A 201 -0.47 -2.00 -28.95
C ARG A 201 -1.95 -1.69 -28.96
N ARG A 202 -2.79 -2.61 -28.46
CA ARG A 202 -4.25 -2.44 -28.38
C ARG A 202 -4.64 -1.28 -27.48
N TYR A 203 -4.04 -1.19 -26.30
CA TYR A 203 -4.41 -0.24 -25.27
C TYR A 203 -3.45 0.97 -25.19
N ARG A 204 -2.72 1.27 -26.25
CA ARG A 204 -1.84 2.44 -26.32
C ARG A 204 -2.59 3.72 -25.93
N ASN A 205 -1.95 4.61 -25.21
CA ASN A 205 -2.50 5.90 -24.75
C ASN A 205 -3.72 5.77 -23.80
N LYS A 206 -3.90 4.63 -23.16
CA LYS A 206 -4.93 4.44 -22.12
C LYS A 206 -4.42 4.63 -20.69
N GLY A 207 -3.15 5.04 -20.51
CA GLY A 207 -2.57 5.29 -19.18
C GLY A 207 -2.35 4.02 -18.35
N ILE A 208 -2.32 2.85 -19.00
CA ILE A 208 -2.16 1.55 -18.34
C ILE A 208 -0.70 1.36 -17.90
N ILE A 209 -0.53 0.77 -16.72
CA ILE A 209 0.74 0.26 -16.19
C ILE A 209 0.77 -1.24 -16.44
N TRP A 210 1.88 -1.77 -16.97
CA TRP A 210 2.05 -3.16 -17.37
C TRP A 210 2.96 -3.87 -16.38
N GLU A 211 2.42 -4.74 -15.55
CA GLU A 211 3.17 -5.52 -14.58
C GLU A 211 3.54 -6.89 -15.17
N ILE A 212 4.84 -7.23 -15.12
CA ILE A 212 5.33 -8.50 -15.68
C ILE A 212 5.24 -9.58 -14.63
N TRP A 213 4.29 -10.51 -14.82
CA TRP A 213 4.04 -11.66 -13.96
C TRP A 213 3.49 -11.28 -12.58
N ASN A 214 3.08 -12.31 -11.80
CA ASN A 214 2.64 -12.21 -10.42
C ASN A 214 3.39 -13.23 -9.56
N GLU A 215 4.04 -12.77 -8.50
CA GLU A 215 4.76 -13.55 -7.49
C GLU A 215 5.70 -14.64 -8.05
N PRO A 216 6.64 -14.29 -8.96
CA PRO A 216 7.51 -15.27 -9.60
C PRO A 216 8.50 -15.95 -8.63
N ASN A 217 8.57 -15.49 -7.41
CA ASN A 217 9.36 -16.07 -6.32
C ASN A 217 8.62 -17.19 -5.56
N LEU A 218 7.41 -17.57 -5.97
CA LEU A 218 6.64 -18.65 -5.39
C LEU A 218 6.40 -19.78 -6.41
N ASP A 219 6.69 -21.02 -6.03
CA ASP A 219 6.47 -22.23 -6.84
C ASP A 219 5.06 -22.29 -7.44
N LYS A 220 4.07 -21.84 -6.66
CA LYS A 220 2.65 -21.84 -7.04
C LYS A 220 2.37 -21.04 -8.31
N TYR A 221 3.01 -19.87 -8.43
CA TYR A 221 2.77 -18.95 -9.54
C TYR A 221 3.83 -19.05 -10.64
N TRP A 222 5.04 -19.48 -10.26
CA TRP A 222 6.09 -19.76 -11.24
C TRP A 222 5.95 -21.17 -11.88
N HIS A 223 5.10 -22.02 -11.29
CA HIS A 223 4.85 -23.42 -11.70
C HIS A 223 6.08 -24.33 -11.68
N ALA A 224 7.14 -23.93 -11.00
CA ALA A 224 8.33 -24.69 -10.70
C ALA A 224 9.10 -24.04 -9.55
N THR A 225 10.32 -24.52 -9.29
CA THR A 225 11.23 -23.80 -8.37
C THR A 225 11.55 -22.43 -8.94
N PRO A 226 11.30 -21.33 -8.20
CA PRO A 226 11.60 -19.98 -8.63
C PRO A 226 13.06 -19.79 -9.03
N ASP A 227 13.28 -19.17 -10.18
CA ASP A 227 14.60 -18.93 -10.72
C ASP A 227 14.70 -17.46 -11.18
N PRO A 228 15.45 -16.61 -10.47
CA PRO A 228 15.55 -15.20 -10.80
C PRO A 228 16.20 -14.94 -12.17
N ALA A 229 17.13 -15.79 -12.62
CA ALA A 229 17.75 -15.63 -13.94
C ALA A 229 16.75 -15.92 -15.07
N GLN A 230 15.90 -16.93 -14.92
CA GLN A 230 14.83 -17.23 -15.89
C GLN A 230 13.78 -16.10 -15.92
N TYR A 231 13.40 -15.57 -14.75
CA TYR A 231 12.52 -14.42 -14.70
C TYR A 231 13.17 -13.20 -15.40
N ALA A 232 14.42 -12.92 -15.14
CA ALA A 232 15.14 -11.79 -15.75
C ALA A 232 15.23 -11.91 -17.27
N GLU A 233 15.47 -13.13 -17.81
CA GLU A 233 15.47 -13.41 -19.24
C GLU A 233 14.08 -13.17 -19.86
N MET A 234 13.02 -13.71 -19.24
CA MET A 234 11.64 -13.52 -19.68
C MET A 234 11.24 -12.04 -19.66
N ALA A 235 11.44 -11.36 -18.52
CA ALA A 235 11.10 -9.96 -18.35
C ALA A 235 11.87 -9.07 -19.34
N SER A 236 13.16 -9.35 -19.57
CA SER A 236 13.97 -8.61 -20.54
C SER A 236 13.46 -8.76 -21.97
N THR A 237 12.97 -9.95 -22.34
CA THR A 237 12.35 -10.22 -23.63
C THR A 237 11.04 -9.45 -23.77
N VAL A 238 10.19 -9.48 -22.74
CA VAL A 238 8.92 -8.74 -22.68
C VAL A 238 9.13 -7.23 -22.77
N VAL A 239 10.05 -6.68 -21.95
CA VAL A 239 10.40 -5.24 -21.99
C VAL A 239 10.82 -4.82 -23.39
N SER A 240 11.68 -5.60 -24.05
CA SER A 240 12.15 -5.31 -25.41
C SER A 240 11.01 -5.29 -26.43
N ALA A 241 10.09 -6.26 -26.34
CA ALA A 241 8.93 -6.35 -27.24
C ALA A 241 7.93 -5.19 -26.99
N ILE A 242 7.66 -4.85 -25.75
CA ILE A 242 6.79 -3.71 -25.41
C ILE A 242 7.39 -2.40 -25.89
N ARG A 243 8.66 -2.12 -25.60
CA ARG A 243 9.35 -0.90 -26.05
C ARG A 243 9.40 -0.77 -27.56
N GLY A 244 9.45 -1.91 -28.29
CA GLY A 244 9.39 -1.93 -29.75
C GLY A 244 8.05 -1.47 -30.33
N VAL A 245 6.96 -1.60 -29.58
CA VAL A 245 5.60 -1.18 -30.00
C VAL A 245 5.16 0.12 -29.35
N ASP A 246 5.60 0.40 -28.12
CA ASP A 246 5.34 1.63 -27.40
C ASP A 246 6.53 2.00 -26.50
N PRO A 247 7.43 2.88 -26.94
CA PRO A 247 8.56 3.33 -26.12
C PRO A 247 8.17 4.05 -24.83
N THR A 248 6.93 4.52 -24.72
CA THR A 248 6.43 5.30 -23.57
C THR A 248 5.60 4.47 -22.59
N ALA A 249 5.36 3.18 -22.89
CA ALA A 249 4.63 2.28 -22.00
C ALA A 249 5.32 2.16 -20.63
N TRP A 250 4.55 2.19 -19.56
CA TRP A 250 5.07 1.95 -18.20
C TRP A 250 5.07 0.47 -17.89
N ILE A 251 6.26 -0.06 -17.61
CA ILE A 251 6.50 -1.49 -17.38
C ILE A 251 7.08 -1.66 -15.99
N VAL A 252 6.40 -2.46 -15.16
CA VAL A 252 6.75 -2.67 -13.76
C VAL A 252 6.88 -4.15 -13.42
N GLY A 253 7.44 -4.48 -12.31
CA GLY A 253 7.66 -5.82 -11.77
C GLY A 253 8.74 -5.79 -10.68
N PRO A 254 9.13 -6.92 -10.11
CA PRO A 254 8.72 -8.30 -10.40
C PRO A 254 7.48 -8.77 -9.66
N ALA A 255 6.77 -7.92 -8.90
CA ALA A 255 5.60 -8.29 -8.11
C ALA A 255 5.89 -9.46 -7.14
N THR A 256 6.98 -9.35 -6.38
CA THR A 256 7.38 -10.43 -5.48
C THR A 256 6.45 -10.55 -4.27
N SER A 257 6.12 -11.79 -3.89
CA SER A 257 5.52 -12.08 -2.58
C SER A 257 6.53 -11.77 -1.48
N GLY A 258 6.22 -10.79 -0.62
CA GLY A 258 7.13 -10.28 0.39
C GLY A 258 8.36 -9.58 -0.19
N PHE A 259 9.42 -9.58 0.61
CA PHE A 259 10.75 -9.09 0.24
C PHE A 259 11.74 -10.25 0.22
N PRO A 260 11.75 -11.11 -0.81
CA PRO A 260 12.67 -12.24 -0.92
C PRO A 260 14.07 -11.72 -1.30
N TRP A 261 14.86 -11.33 -0.32
CA TRP A 261 16.10 -10.57 -0.49
C TRP A 261 17.10 -11.21 -1.44
N GLU A 262 17.29 -12.52 -1.36
CA GLU A 262 18.19 -13.25 -2.26
C GLU A 262 17.69 -13.20 -3.71
N TYR A 263 16.39 -13.34 -3.92
CA TYR A 263 15.77 -13.24 -5.23
C TYR A 263 15.89 -11.82 -5.80
N ILE A 264 15.60 -10.80 -5.00
CA ILE A 264 15.72 -9.38 -5.40
C ILE A 264 17.19 -9.03 -5.73
N ALA A 265 18.15 -9.49 -4.92
CA ALA A 265 19.57 -9.27 -5.17
C ALA A 265 20.02 -9.92 -6.48
N ALA A 266 19.60 -11.16 -6.74
CA ALA A 266 19.90 -11.83 -8.01
C ALA A 266 19.28 -11.09 -9.22
N LEU A 267 18.05 -10.57 -9.12
CA LEU A 267 17.46 -9.74 -10.17
C LEU A 267 18.23 -8.43 -10.39
N ALA A 268 18.81 -7.86 -9.33
CA ALA A 268 19.67 -6.69 -9.42
C ALA A 268 20.96 -7.02 -10.18
N GLU A 269 21.60 -8.17 -9.89
CA GLU A 269 22.80 -8.67 -10.58
C GLU A 269 22.52 -8.95 -12.06
N GLU A 270 21.37 -9.53 -12.40
CA GLU A 270 20.91 -9.75 -13.78
C GLU A 270 20.56 -8.43 -14.52
N GLY A 271 20.52 -7.30 -13.81
CA GLY A 271 20.27 -5.97 -14.37
C GLY A 271 18.83 -5.72 -14.82
N VAL A 272 17.88 -6.62 -14.55
CA VAL A 272 16.48 -6.48 -14.98
C VAL A 272 15.76 -5.35 -14.26
N LEU A 273 16.08 -5.08 -12.98
CA LEU A 273 15.44 -4.02 -12.20
C LEU A 273 15.68 -2.64 -12.83
N ASN A 274 16.85 -2.41 -13.44
CA ASN A 274 17.15 -1.16 -14.10
C ASN A 274 16.43 -0.97 -15.46
N ARG A 275 15.83 -2.03 -16.00
CA ARG A 275 15.05 -1.99 -17.25
C ARG A 275 13.56 -1.68 -16.99
N LEU A 276 13.11 -1.81 -15.74
CA LEU A 276 11.74 -1.51 -15.32
C LEU A 276 11.59 -0.01 -15.02
N ASP A 277 10.37 0.50 -15.18
CA ASP A 277 10.04 1.90 -14.82
C ASP A 277 9.78 2.04 -13.31
N ALA A 278 9.29 0.97 -12.65
CA ALA A 278 9.16 0.87 -11.21
C ALA A 278 9.32 -0.60 -10.75
N VAL A 279 9.67 -0.78 -9.48
CA VAL A 279 9.72 -2.09 -8.84
C VAL A 279 8.48 -2.31 -7.99
N THR A 280 7.84 -3.48 -8.17
CA THR A 280 6.64 -3.87 -7.43
C THR A 280 6.92 -5.01 -6.45
N VAL A 281 6.31 -4.92 -5.26
CA VAL A 281 6.36 -5.92 -4.19
C VAL A 281 4.97 -6.10 -3.57
N HIS A 282 4.72 -7.27 -2.98
CA HIS A 282 3.50 -7.61 -2.23
C HIS A 282 3.87 -7.85 -0.76
N PRO A 283 3.97 -6.82 0.10
CA PRO A 283 4.62 -6.91 1.41
C PRO A 283 3.75 -7.54 2.49
N TYR A 284 2.95 -8.57 2.16
CA TYR A 284 2.09 -9.28 3.11
C TYR A 284 2.81 -9.66 4.40
N ARG A 285 2.17 -9.38 5.52
CA ARG A 285 2.63 -9.69 6.89
C ARG A 285 1.46 -9.76 7.86
N LEU A 286 1.68 -10.35 9.02
CA LEU A 286 0.68 -10.39 10.09
C LEU A 286 0.74 -9.15 10.98
N ASP A 287 1.92 -8.54 11.08
CA ASP A 287 2.15 -7.33 11.86
C ASP A 287 1.52 -6.10 11.19
N ALA A 288 1.41 -5.02 11.96
CA ALA A 288 0.92 -3.74 11.47
C ALA A 288 1.74 -3.20 10.28
N PRO A 289 1.13 -2.39 9.39
CA PRO A 289 1.77 -1.94 8.15
C PRO A 289 3.12 -1.27 8.35
N GLU A 290 3.28 -0.52 9.43
CA GLU A 290 4.51 0.22 9.73
C GLU A 290 5.73 -0.68 9.95
N SER A 291 5.50 -1.96 10.26
CA SER A 291 6.58 -2.96 10.38
C SER A 291 7.32 -3.21 9.05
N ALA A 292 6.76 -2.80 7.92
CA ALA A 292 7.41 -2.88 6.60
C ALA A 292 8.51 -1.82 6.41
N TRP A 293 8.66 -0.87 7.32
CA TRP A 293 9.57 0.25 7.15
C TRP A 293 11.01 -0.17 6.80
N GLY A 294 11.60 -1.05 7.61
CA GLY A 294 12.97 -1.54 7.38
C GLY A 294 13.15 -2.23 6.03
N ASP A 295 12.13 -2.94 5.58
CA ASP A 295 12.15 -3.61 4.28
C ASP A 295 12.14 -2.62 3.12
N TYR A 296 11.33 -1.57 3.18
CA TYR A 296 11.33 -0.51 2.16
C TYR A 296 12.65 0.27 2.13
N VAL A 297 13.25 0.56 3.31
CA VAL A 297 14.58 1.18 3.39
C VAL A 297 15.63 0.31 2.70
N ARG A 298 15.64 -0.99 2.99
CA ARG A 298 16.56 -1.95 2.38
C ARG A 298 16.34 -2.05 0.86
N LEU A 299 15.08 -2.13 0.42
CA LEU A 299 14.76 -2.16 -1.01
C LEU A 299 15.26 -0.89 -1.71
N ARG A 300 15.01 0.29 -1.13
CA ARG A 300 15.48 1.56 -1.65
C ARG A 300 17.01 1.55 -1.82
N GLY A 301 17.75 1.09 -0.80
CA GLY A 301 19.20 0.98 -0.87
C GLY A 301 19.70 0.04 -1.98
N ILE A 302 18.98 -1.04 -2.29
CA ILE A 302 19.30 -1.90 -3.45
C ILE A 302 19.06 -1.15 -4.75
N LEU A 303 17.90 -0.50 -4.91
CA LEU A 303 17.53 0.20 -6.15
C LEU A 303 18.46 1.37 -6.46
N ASP A 304 18.89 2.12 -5.46
CA ASP A 304 19.79 3.26 -5.64
C ASP A 304 21.21 2.81 -6.05
N ARG A 305 21.65 1.62 -5.60
CA ARG A 305 22.91 1.03 -6.09
C ARG A 305 22.80 0.55 -7.54
N VAL A 306 21.65 -0.04 -7.90
CA VAL A 306 21.42 -0.55 -9.27
C VAL A 306 21.29 0.60 -10.28
N SER A 307 20.75 1.72 -9.85
CA SER A 307 20.43 2.88 -10.71
C SER A 307 20.78 4.20 -10.02
N PRO A 308 22.07 4.52 -9.88
CA PRO A 308 22.51 5.72 -9.13
C PRO A 308 22.07 7.04 -9.79
N ASP A 309 21.84 7.02 -11.12
CA ASP A 309 21.46 8.22 -11.88
C ASP A 309 19.94 8.40 -12.02
N ARG A 310 19.15 7.41 -11.62
CA ARG A 310 17.69 7.41 -11.74
C ARG A 310 17.04 6.75 -10.54
N LYS A 311 16.24 7.49 -9.79
CA LYS A 311 15.40 6.90 -8.75
C LYS A 311 14.36 5.97 -9.39
N ILE A 312 14.43 4.68 -9.09
CA ILE A 312 13.43 3.69 -9.49
C ILE A 312 12.28 3.75 -8.48
N PRO A 313 11.04 4.09 -8.88
CA PRO A 313 9.89 4.12 -7.99
C PRO A 313 9.57 2.74 -7.40
N ILE A 314 8.90 2.73 -6.24
CA ILE A 314 8.43 1.52 -5.58
C ILE A 314 6.90 1.51 -5.57
N ILE A 315 6.33 0.36 -5.89
CA ILE A 315 4.90 0.10 -5.86
C ILE A 315 4.61 -1.04 -4.87
N SER A 316 3.64 -0.85 -3.99
CA SER A 316 2.97 -1.95 -3.30
C SER A 316 1.83 -2.44 -4.20
N GLY A 317 2.12 -3.48 -5.01
CA GLY A 317 1.20 -3.97 -6.06
C GLY A 317 0.03 -4.76 -5.49
N GLU A 318 0.21 -5.36 -4.31
CA GLU A 318 -0.80 -6.15 -3.65
C GLU A 318 -0.49 -6.27 -2.15
N TRP A 319 -1.38 -5.80 -1.30
CA TRP A 319 -1.27 -6.02 0.15
C TRP A 319 -2.60 -5.72 0.82
N GLY A 320 -3.08 -6.63 1.66
CA GLY A 320 -4.30 -6.49 2.42
C GLY A 320 -4.31 -7.30 3.70
N TYR A 321 -5.31 -7.08 4.52
CA TYR A 321 -5.57 -7.82 5.74
C TYR A 321 -7.03 -8.29 5.74
N PRO A 322 -7.29 -9.58 6.01
CA PRO A 322 -8.66 -10.08 6.02
C PRO A 322 -9.37 -9.69 7.33
N SER A 323 -10.67 -9.42 7.25
CA SER A 323 -11.54 -9.35 8.44
C SER A 323 -12.10 -10.74 8.73
N MET A 324 -11.81 -11.30 9.90
CA MET A 324 -12.18 -12.68 10.25
C MET A 324 -13.16 -12.70 11.42
N ALA A 325 -14.12 -13.63 11.42
CA ALA A 325 -15.03 -13.83 12.55
C ALA A 325 -14.29 -14.18 13.86
N GLN A 326 -13.12 -14.82 13.73
CA GLN A 326 -12.21 -15.10 14.84
C GLN A 326 -10.84 -14.55 14.50
N GLY A 327 -10.49 -13.37 15.04
CA GLY A 327 -9.22 -12.71 14.76
C GLY A 327 -9.41 -11.22 14.55
N SER A 328 -8.97 -10.72 13.39
CA SER A 328 -9.09 -9.30 13.05
C SER A 328 -10.54 -8.92 12.78
N ALA A 329 -11.07 -7.97 13.55
CA ALA A 329 -12.38 -7.39 13.31
C ALA A 329 -12.38 -6.53 12.02
N GLU A 330 -13.56 -6.17 11.51
CA GLU A 330 -13.66 -5.22 10.40
C GLU A 330 -12.98 -3.87 10.69
N GLU A 331 -13.04 -3.43 11.96
CA GLU A 331 -12.36 -2.22 12.39
C GLU A 331 -10.82 -2.33 12.31
N ASP A 332 -10.24 -3.51 12.58
CA ASP A 332 -8.80 -3.72 12.43
C ASP A 332 -8.40 -3.69 10.96
N GLN A 333 -9.22 -4.27 10.07
CA GLN A 333 -9.03 -4.15 8.63
C GLN A 333 -9.06 -2.67 8.19
N ALA A 334 -10.01 -1.88 8.71
CA ALA A 334 -10.14 -0.45 8.43
C ALA A 334 -8.91 0.35 8.91
N ARG A 335 -8.44 0.08 10.14
CA ARG A 335 -7.22 0.70 10.70
C ARG A 335 -6.01 0.38 9.85
N TYR A 336 -5.82 -0.89 9.49
CA TYR A 336 -4.66 -1.31 8.72
C TYR A 336 -4.68 -0.76 7.29
N LEU A 337 -5.85 -0.68 6.65
CA LEU A 337 -5.96 -0.08 5.32
C LEU A 337 -5.53 1.39 5.33
N THR A 338 -6.12 2.20 6.21
CA THR A 338 -5.84 3.64 6.28
C THR A 338 -4.40 3.92 6.70
N ARG A 339 -3.87 3.15 7.67
CA ARG A 339 -2.47 3.24 8.11
C ARG A 339 -1.52 2.81 7.01
N GLN A 340 -1.81 1.73 6.28
CA GLN A 340 -1.00 1.26 5.15
C GLN A 340 -0.86 2.35 4.08
N TRP A 341 -1.95 2.98 3.67
CA TRP A 341 -1.91 4.01 2.65
C TRP A 341 -1.17 5.27 3.11
N LEU A 342 -1.46 5.75 4.32
CA LEU A 342 -0.74 6.89 4.92
C LEU A 342 0.75 6.59 5.12
N PHE A 343 1.08 5.39 5.61
CA PHE A 343 2.44 4.93 5.79
C PHE A 343 3.19 4.83 4.45
N HIS A 344 2.56 4.33 3.39
CA HIS A 344 3.16 4.25 2.05
C HIS A 344 3.50 5.63 1.50
N VAL A 345 2.60 6.60 1.64
CA VAL A 345 2.88 7.99 1.24
C VAL A 345 4.07 8.55 2.01
N ALA A 346 4.17 8.25 3.31
CA ALA A 346 5.28 8.69 4.15
C ALA A 346 6.59 7.91 3.91
N SER A 347 6.54 6.79 3.22
CA SER A 347 7.68 5.89 2.96
C SER A 347 8.14 5.91 1.51
N ASP A 348 7.76 6.92 0.72
CA ASP A 348 8.10 7.05 -0.69
C ASP A 348 7.67 5.86 -1.56
N VAL A 349 6.56 5.21 -1.21
CA VAL A 349 5.87 4.23 -2.06
C VAL A 349 4.92 4.99 -2.98
N ASP A 350 5.15 4.90 -4.29
CA ASP A 350 4.54 5.80 -5.27
C ASP A 350 3.13 5.38 -5.71
N LEU A 351 2.77 4.09 -5.49
CA LEU A 351 1.43 3.56 -5.73
C LEU A 351 1.16 2.42 -4.74
N SER A 352 -0.02 2.43 -4.13
CA SER A 352 -0.45 1.43 -3.15
C SER A 352 -1.78 0.82 -3.57
N ILE A 353 -1.76 -0.47 -3.85
CA ILE A 353 -2.95 -1.26 -4.22
C ILE A 353 -3.33 -2.12 -3.02
N TRP A 354 -4.56 -1.94 -2.56
CA TRP A 354 -5.12 -2.79 -1.50
C TRP A 354 -5.66 -4.10 -2.08
N TYR A 355 -5.38 -5.24 -1.45
CA TYR A 355 -6.00 -6.53 -1.72
C TYR A 355 -7.06 -6.81 -0.65
N ASP A 356 -8.39 -6.85 -0.97
CA ASP A 356 -8.85 -6.62 -2.30
C ASP A 356 -10.14 -5.74 -2.30
N TRP A 357 -10.78 -5.61 -3.44
CA TRP A 357 -12.00 -4.85 -3.61
C TRP A 357 -13.20 -5.52 -2.93
N ARG A 358 -13.47 -6.78 -3.28
CA ARG A 358 -14.67 -7.53 -2.90
C ARG A 358 -14.30 -8.84 -2.23
N ASN A 359 -15.02 -9.22 -1.19
CA ASN A 359 -14.91 -10.55 -0.61
C ASN A 359 -15.13 -11.64 -1.66
N ASP A 360 -14.25 -12.64 -1.76
CA ASP A 360 -14.36 -13.75 -2.71
C ASP A 360 -15.47 -14.74 -2.37
N GLY A 361 -16.03 -14.65 -1.17
CA GLY A 361 -17.11 -15.53 -0.72
C GLY A 361 -17.78 -15.06 0.56
N VAL A 362 -18.58 -15.94 1.16
CA VAL A 362 -19.43 -15.63 2.31
C VAL A 362 -19.04 -16.34 3.61
N ASP A 363 -18.02 -17.21 3.58
CA ASP A 363 -17.56 -17.91 4.79
C ASP A 363 -16.66 -16.97 5.61
N PRO A 364 -17.10 -16.55 6.81
CA PRO A 364 -16.33 -15.61 7.64
C PRO A 364 -15.10 -16.25 8.29
N ASN A 365 -14.86 -17.54 8.10
CA ASN A 365 -13.68 -18.27 8.60
C ASN A 365 -12.70 -18.64 7.49
N GLU A 366 -13.05 -18.44 6.23
CA GLU A 366 -12.15 -18.62 5.09
C GLU A 366 -11.41 -17.32 4.81
N VAL A 367 -10.09 -17.33 4.91
CA VAL A 367 -9.26 -16.13 4.85
C VAL A 367 -9.47 -15.36 3.54
N GLU A 368 -9.44 -16.06 2.41
CA GLU A 368 -9.56 -15.43 1.08
C GLU A 368 -10.97 -14.83 0.85
N HIS A 369 -11.99 -15.32 1.56
CA HIS A 369 -13.33 -14.75 1.49
C HIS A 369 -13.46 -13.39 2.19
N ASN A 370 -12.44 -12.91 2.90
CA ASN A 370 -12.61 -11.78 3.82
C ASN A 370 -11.65 -10.61 3.61
N PHE A 371 -10.86 -10.61 2.53
CA PHE A 371 -9.95 -9.51 2.20
C PHE A 371 -10.67 -8.26 1.66
N GLY A 372 -11.84 -8.43 1.03
CA GLY A 372 -12.60 -7.34 0.42
C GLY A 372 -12.90 -6.20 1.38
N ILE A 373 -12.93 -4.99 0.84
CA ILE A 373 -13.45 -3.79 1.55
C ILE A 373 -14.96 -3.64 1.38
N VAL A 374 -15.55 -4.38 0.45
CA VAL A 374 -16.99 -4.62 0.38
C VAL A 374 -17.27 -6.12 0.57
N THR A 375 -18.47 -6.45 1.06
CA THR A 375 -18.89 -7.85 1.21
C THR A 375 -19.10 -8.50 -0.15
N TYR A 376 -19.30 -9.82 -0.17
CA TYR A 376 -19.67 -10.56 -1.39
C TYR A 376 -20.96 -10.01 -2.04
N ALA A 377 -21.85 -9.40 -1.25
CA ALA A 377 -23.11 -8.78 -1.70
C ALA A 377 -22.98 -7.27 -2.00
N PHE A 378 -21.77 -6.72 -2.11
CA PHE A 378 -21.47 -5.29 -2.33
C PHE A 378 -21.88 -4.35 -1.19
N GLU A 379 -22.02 -4.84 0.03
CA GLU A 379 -22.23 -3.98 1.19
C GLU A 379 -20.88 -3.40 1.64
N PRO A 380 -20.76 -2.06 1.74
CA PRO A 380 -19.54 -1.43 2.26
C PRO A 380 -19.20 -1.89 3.68
N LYS A 381 -17.96 -2.31 3.91
CA LYS A 381 -17.41 -2.64 5.22
C LYS A 381 -16.80 -1.41 5.89
N ALA A 382 -16.41 -1.51 7.16
CA ALA A 382 -15.71 -0.42 7.86
C ALA A 382 -14.46 0.07 7.10
N ALA A 383 -13.73 -0.83 6.44
CA ALA A 383 -12.56 -0.50 5.64
C ALA A 383 -12.90 0.38 4.42
N TYR A 384 -14.05 0.16 3.77
CA TYR A 384 -14.53 1.02 2.69
C TYR A 384 -14.79 2.45 3.19
N HIS A 385 -15.50 2.60 4.31
CA HIS A 385 -15.81 3.91 4.88
C HIS A 385 -14.56 4.65 5.36
N ALA A 386 -13.62 3.94 5.97
CA ALA A 386 -12.35 4.51 6.40
C ALA A 386 -11.49 4.98 5.21
N ALA A 387 -11.42 4.20 4.15
CA ALA A 387 -10.73 4.56 2.91
C ALA A 387 -11.38 5.80 2.26
N GLN A 388 -12.71 5.82 2.14
CA GLN A 388 -13.47 6.95 1.62
C GLN A 388 -13.23 8.23 2.45
N THR A 389 -13.23 8.11 3.79
CA THR A 389 -12.93 9.22 4.69
C THR A 389 -11.54 9.78 4.45
N LEU A 390 -10.51 8.92 4.37
CA LEU A 390 -9.14 9.35 4.07
C LEU A 390 -9.09 10.11 2.76
N MET A 391 -9.60 9.52 1.68
CA MET A 391 -9.55 10.10 0.33
C MET A 391 -10.31 11.42 0.25
N THR A 392 -11.46 11.53 0.93
CA THR A 392 -12.28 12.75 0.91
C THR A 392 -11.66 13.86 1.77
N THR A 393 -11.17 13.50 2.97
CA THR A 393 -10.64 14.50 3.92
C THR A 393 -9.32 15.09 3.45
N LEU A 394 -8.50 14.29 2.75
CA LEU A 394 -7.20 14.71 2.22
C LEU A 394 -7.21 14.93 0.70
N ASP A 395 -8.39 15.04 0.05
CA ASP A 395 -8.49 15.30 -1.39
C ASP A 395 -7.74 16.57 -1.80
N GLY A 396 -6.88 16.46 -2.79
CA GLY A 396 -6.03 17.55 -3.27
C GLY A 396 -4.83 17.89 -2.39
N TYR A 397 -4.63 17.20 -1.28
CA TYR A 397 -3.47 17.41 -0.42
C TYR A 397 -2.26 16.57 -0.86
N THR A 398 -1.06 17.14 -0.63
CA THR A 398 0.23 16.47 -0.82
C THR A 398 0.92 16.30 0.52
N PHE A 399 1.46 15.12 0.76
CA PHE A 399 2.30 14.85 1.93
C PHE A 399 3.53 15.76 1.95
N GLN A 400 3.80 16.38 3.09
CA GLN A 400 4.96 17.24 3.27
C GLN A 400 6.05 16.54 4.08
N ARG A 401 5.71 16.01 5.24
CA ARG A 401 6.65 15.31 6.11
C ARG A 401 5.98 14.62 7.30
N ARG A 402 6.69 13.70 7.93
CA ARG A 402 6.34 13.20 9.27
C ARG A 402 6.95 14.12 10.31
N ILE A 403 6.13 14.60 11.24
CA ILE A 403 6.53 15.40 12.38
C ILE A 403 7.00 14.44 13.48
N PRO A 404 8.25 14.56 14.00
CA PRO A 404 8.71 13.75 15.12
C PRO A 404 7.97 14.12 16.41
N LEU A 405 7.53 13.12 17.14
CA LEU A 405 6.97 13.25 18.49
C LEU A 405 7.89 12.56 19.50
N GLU A 406 7.61 12.74 20.80
CA GLU A 406 8.41 12.14 21.88
C GLU A 406 8.38 10.60 21.84
N VAL A 407 7.23 10.03 21.44
CA VAL A 407 7.06 8.60 21.25
C VAL A 407 7.36 8.27 19.79
N SER A 408 8.36 7.44 19.54
CA SER A 408 8.82 7.10 18.18
C SER A 408 7.78 6.34 17.37
N GLU A 409 6.88 5.64 18.04
CA GLU A 409 5.77 4.86 17.50
C GLU A 409 4.55 5.70 17.12
N ASP A 410 4.61 7.01 17.39
CA ASP A 410 3.59 7.95 16.93
C ASP A 410 3.85 8.38 15.50
N TYR A 411 2.79 8.44 14.75
CA TYR A 411 2.78 8.97 13.40
C TYR A 411 1.94 10.25 13.38
N LEU A 412 2.59 11.33 13.02
CA LEU A 412 1.95 12.62 12.77
C LEU A 412 2.41 13.12 11.41
N LEU A 413 1.56 12.99 10.42
CA LEU A 413 1.86 13.35 9.03
C LEU A 413 1.28 14.72 8.72
N LEU A 414 2.10 15.59 8.14
CA LEU A 414 1.71 16.92 7.68
C LEU A 414 1.39 16.86 6.19
N PHE A 415 0.24 17.38 5.83
CA PHE A 415 -0.25 17.51 4.45
C PHE A 415 -0.56 18.96 4.12
N ARG A 416 -0.42 19.33 2.86
CA ARG A 416 -0.73 20.66 2.35
C ARG A 416 -1.38 20.59 0.97
N ASN A 417 -2.34 21.46 0.72
CA ASN A 417 -2.76 21.89 -0.61
C ASN A 417 -2.43 23.38 -0.82
N ASP A 418 -2.92 24.00 -1.86
CA ASP A 418 -2.61 25.41 -2.20
C ASP A 418 -2.95 26.38 -1.08
N THR A 419 -3.94 26.10 -0.25
CA THR A 419 -4.51 27.06 0.71
C THR A 419 -4.57 26.58 2.14
N GLN A 420 -4.44 25.26 2.38
CA GLN A 420 -4.72 24.64 3.68
C GLN A 420 -3.64 23.65 4.08
N VAL A 421 -3.55 23.45 5.39
CA VAL A 421 -2.68 22.44 6.02
C VAL A 421 -3.56 21.49 6.82
N ALA A 422 -3.26 20.20 6.72
CA ALA A 422 -3.93 19.15 7.46
C ALA A 422 -2.92 18.21 8.11
N LEU A 423 -3.36 17.50 9.13
CA LEU A 423 -2.60 16.44 9.79
C LEU A 423 -3.36 15.12 9.68
N ALA A 424 -2.61 14.03 9.61
CA ALA A 424 -3.12 12.70 9.92
C ALA A 424 -2.28 12.11 11.04
N GLY A 425 -2.93 11.66 12.14
CA GLY A 425 -2.24 11.19 13.33
C GLY A 425 -2.76 9.87 13.86
N TRP A 426 -1.84 8.98 14.26
CA TRP A 426 -2.14 7.72 14.97
C TRP A 426 -0.94 7.26 15.78
N SER A 427 -1.15 6.26 16.64
CA SER A 427 -0.08 5.60 17.39
C SER A 427 -0.14 4.08 17.21
N THR A 428 1.01 3.43 17.20
CA THR A 428 1.09 1.96 17.19
C THR A 428 1.25 1.37 18.59
N VAL A 429 1.24 2.21 19.62
CA VAL A 429 1.25 1.83 21.05
C VAL A 429 -0.07 2.18 21.74
N THR A 430 -0.08 2.24 23.05
CA THR A 430 -1.28 2.55 23.83
C THR A 430 -1.77 3.98 23.60
N THR A 431 -3.07 4.17 23.68
CA THR A 431 -3.74 5.47 23.55
C THR A 431 -3.17 6.50 24.55
N HIS A 432 -2.83 7.68 24.04
CA HIS A 432 -2.36 8.82 24.82
C HIS A 432 -2.65 10.14 24.10
N THR A 433 -2.42 11.25 24.78
CA THR A 433 -2.66 12.59 24.23
C THR A 433 -1.34 13.31 24.02
N VAL A 434 -1.20 13.95 22.86
CA VAL A 434 -0.09 14.85 22.54
C VAL A 434 -0.59 16.29 22.47
N THR A 435 0.24 17.24 22.89
CA THR A 435 -0.06 18.67 22.76
C THR A 435 0.75 19.25 21.62
N LEU A 436 0.07 19.81 20.63
CA LEU A 436 0.67 20.38 19.43
C LEU A 436 0.59 21.90 19.47
N PRO A 437 1.69 22.64 19.31
CA PRO A 437 1.74 24.09 19.50
C PRO A 437 1.21 24.85 18.27
N PHE A 438 -0.05 24.61 17.88
CA PHE A 438 -0.69 25.31 16.78
C PHE A 438 -1.49 26.52 17.28
N ASP A 439 -1.28 27.65 16.63
CA ASP A 439 -2.02 28.90 16.90
C ASP A 439 -3.29 28.94 16.06
N CYS A 440 -4.28 28.18 16.49
CA CYS A 440 -5.62 28.16 15.93
C CYS A 440 -6.62 28.38 17.06
N ASN A 441 -7.73 29.07 16.81
CA ASN A 441 -8.82 29.13 17.79
C ASN A 441 -9.65 27.84 17.80
N THR A 442 -9.86 27.30 16.60
CA THR A 442 -10.60 26.05 16.38
C THR A 442 -9.98 25.25 15.23
N VAL A 443 -10.10 23.95 15.30
CA VAL A 443 -9.75 23.00 14.22
C VAL A 443 -10.92 22.04 14.00
N THR A 444 -10.95 21.39 12.83
CA THR A 444 -11.87 20.26 12.61
C THR A 444 -11.09 18.97 12.76
N VAL A 445 -11.56 18.11 13.65
CA VAL A 445 -11.03 16.74 13.82
C VAL A 445 -12.04 15.78 13.19
N THR A 446 -11.56 14.94 12.27
CA THR A 446 -12.36 13.88 11.64
C THR A 446 -11.81 12.53 12.09
N GLU A 447 -12.65 11.70 12.66
CA GLU A 447 -12.32 10.33 13.05
C GLU A 447 -12.20 9.43 11.79
N MET A 448 -11.57 8.29 11.94
CA MET A 448 -11.29 7.36 10.83
C MET A 448 -12.52 7.01 9.97
N LEU A 449 -13.69 6.87 10.61
CA LEU A 449 -14.94 6.51 9.93
C LEU A 449 -15.81 7.71 9.49
N GLY A 450 -15.29 8.94 9.60
CA GLY A 450 -15.90 10.13 9.02
C GLY A 450 -16.66 11.04 9.99
N GLU A 451 -16.76 10.71 11.26
CA GLU A 451 -17.35 11.61 12.25
C GLU A 451 -16.44 12.83 12.42
N ALA A 452 -16.97 14.01 12.12
CA ALA A 452 -16.24 15.25 12.20
C ALA A 452 -16.76 16.16 13.30
N GLN A 453 -15.86 16.79 14.05
CA GLN A 453 -16.17 17.72 15.11
C GLN A 453 -15.27 18.95 15.09
N SER A 454 -15.83 20.11 15.46
CA SER A 454 -15.05 21.33 15.67
C SER A 454 -14.52 21.34 17.11
N VAL A 455 -13.22 21.45 17.27
CA VAL A 455 -12.51 21.41 18.54
C VAL A 455 -11.88 22.78 18.82
N ALA A 456 -12.19 23.37 19.98
CA ALA A 456 -11.52 24.59 20.44
C ALA A 456 -10.08 24.26 20.82
N VAL A 457 -9.14 25.11 20.41
CA VAL A 457 -7.72 24.94 20.72
C VAL A 457 -7.37 25.85 21.91
N PRO A 458 -6.96 25.29 23.05
CA PRO A 458 -6.48 26.07 24.20
C PRO A 458 -5.21 26.88 23.87
N SER A 459 -4.92 27.90 24.68
CA SER A 459 -3.67 28.68 24.54
C SER A 459 -2.40 27.85 24.76
N THR A 460 -2.51 26.67 25.35
CA THR A 460 -1.43 25.68 25.51
C THR A 460 -1.14 24.87 24.26
N GLY A 461 -2.01 24.93 23.24
CA GLY A 461 -1.92 24.18 22.00
C GLY A 461 -3.06 23.18 21.82
N LEU A 462 -3.10 22.54 20.65
CA LEU A 462 -4.08 21.51 20.31
C LEU A 462 -3.75 20.22 21.07
N GLU A 463 -4.70 19.74 21.87
CA GLU A 463 -4.65 18.42 22.47
C GLU A 463 -5.24 17.38 21.49
N LEU A 464 -4.40 16.48 21.00
CA LEU A 464 -4.80 15.42 20.07
C LEU A 464 -4.58 14.05 20.72
N THR A 465 -5.65 13.28 20.86
CA THR A 465 -5.54 11.89 21.29
C THR A 465 -5.09 11.02 20.13
N LEU A 466 -4.01 10.27 20.31
CA LEU A 466 -3.50 9.29 19.37
C LEU A 466 -3.82 7.88 19.88
N ASP A 467 -4.39 7.07 19.02
CA ASP A 467 -4.60 5.62 19.21
C ASP A 467 -4.32 4.88 17.88
N SER A 468 -4.72 3.62 17.77
CA SER A 468 -4.46 2.83 16.57
C SER A 468 -5.29 3.22 15.35
N SER A 469 -6.28 4.12 15.49
CA SER A 469 -7.14 4.60 14.41
C SER A 469 -6.66 5.99 13.94
N PRO A 470 -6.33 6.19 12.68
CA PRO A 470 -5.95 7.51 12.18
C PRO A 470 -7.05 8.55 12.38
N ARG A 471 -6.64 9.74 12.82
CA ARG A 471 -7.47 10.94 12.88
C ARG A 471 -6.92 11.99 11.94
N TYR A 472 -7.81 12.75 11.35
CA TYR A 472 -7.47 13.84 10.44
C TYR A 472 -7.81 15.18 11.09
N VAL A 473 -6.89 16.13 11.01
CA VAL A 473 -7.09 17.45 11.59
C VAL A 473 -6.92 18.50 10.49
N ALA A 474 -8.00 19.17 10.13
CA ALA A 474 -7.94 20.35 9.29
C ALA A 474 -7.57 21.56 10.16
N LEU A 475 -6.38 22.11 9.91
CA LEU A 475 -5.89 23.27 10.65
C LEU A 475 -6.54 24.57 10.15
N CYS A 476 -6.51 25.61 10.98
CA CYS A 476 -7.01 26.91 10.61
C CYS A 476 -6.17 27.56 9.50
N HIS A 477 -6.79 28.42 8.72
CA HIS A 477 -6.09 29.18 7.71
C HIS A 477 -5.39 30.39 8.37
N SER A 478 -4.11 30.25 8.67
CA SER A 478 -3.28 31.36 9.19
C SER A 478 -1.89 31.32 8.53
N GLU A 479 -1.24 32.47 8.46
CA GLU A 479 0.13 32.55 7.95
C GLU A 479 1.08 31.68 8.77
N GLN A 480 0.90 31.63 10.09
CA GLN A 480 1.72 30.82 10.97
C GLN A 480 1.56 29.33 10.67
N VAL A 481 0.34 28.85 10.42
CA VAL A 481 0.09 27.45 10.02
C VAL A 481 0.70 27.17 8.66
N LEU A 482 0.57 28.08 7.68
CA LEU A 482 1.20 27.93 6.37
C LEU A 482 2.74 27.86 6.47
N ARG A 483 3.36 28.63 7.38
CA ARG A 483 4.82 28.58 7.63
C ARG A 483 5.30 27.20 8.05
N LEU A 484 4.45 26.35 8.64
CA LEU A 484 4.79 24.97 8.98
C LEU A 484 5.04 24.09 7.73
N SER A 485 4.53 24.45 6.59
CA SER A 485 4.57 23.63 5.37
C SER A 485 5.45 24.21 4.27
N LEU A 486 6.30 25.20 4.58
CA LEU A 486 7.16 25.88 3.59
C LEU A 486 8.30 25.03 3.06
N TRP A 487 8.60 23.93 3.71
CA TRP A 487 9.70 23.07 3.35
C TRP A 487 9.37 21.60 3.58
N ARG A 488 9.99 20.74 2.80
CA ARG A 488 9.88 19.29 2.97
C ARG A 488 11.17 18.60 2.55
N PRO A 489 11.50 17.43 3.11
CA PRO A 489 12.48 16.55 2.50
C PRO A 489 11.99 16.16 1.10
N ALA A 490 12.89 16.14 0.13
CA ALA A 490 12.57 15.62 -1.20
C ALA A 490 12.31 14.09 -1.14
N GLU A 491 12.92 13.43 -0.14
CA GLU A 491 12.82 12.01 0.14
C GLU A 491 12.80 11.76 1.64
N SER A 492 12.02 10.77 2.08
CA SER A 492 11.97 10.34 3.48
C SER A 492 13.19 9.50 3.88
N ILE A 493 13.89 8.92 2.90
CA ILE A 493 15.08 8.09 3.08
C ILE A 493 16.20 8.67 2.22
N ALA A 494 17.33 9.02 2.84
CA ALA A 494 18.54 9.46 2.15
C ALA A 494 19.63 8.39 2.28
N ILE A 495 20.32 8.09 1.18
CA ILE A 495 21.32 7.02 1.08
C ILE A 495 22.74 7.60 1.15
N PHE A 496 23.60 6.96 1.93
CA PHE A 496 24.98 7.37 2.18
C PHE A 496 25.96 6.21 1.91
N PRO A 497 26.49 6.07 0.69
CA PRO A 497 27.37 4.94 0.33
C PRO A 497 28.61 4.84 1.23
N ASP A 498 29.24 5.96 1.56
CA ASP A 498 30.48 6.00 2.35
C ASP A 498 30.33 6.75 3.69
N GLY A 499 29.10 6.91 4.17
CA GLY A 499 28.82 7.70 5.37
C GLY A 499 28.84 9.20 5.16
N GLU A 500 29.17 9.68 3.98
CA GLU A 500 29.06 11.08 3.53
C GLU A 500 28.07 11.18 2.39
N GLY A 501 27.24 12.22 2.39
CA GLY A 501 26.21 12.39 1.36
C GLY A 501 25.46 13.72 1.53
N ARG A 502 24.32 13.79 0.87
CA ARG A 502 23.51 15.02 0.87
C ARG A 502 22.05 14.67 1.08
N VAL A 503 21.37 15.46 1.91
CA VAL A 503 19.91 15.40 2.05
C VAL A 503 19.31 16.55 1.25
N LEU A 504 18.36 16.23 0.38
CA LEU A 504 17.68 17.20 -0.46
C LEU A 504 16.38 17.67 0.17
N PHE A 505 16.14 18.97 0.11
CA PHE A 505 14.92 19.62 0.57
C PHE A 505 14.33 20.48 -0.54
N GLU A 506 13.01 20.57 -0.54
CA GLU A 506 12.26 21.54 -1.33
C GLU A 506 11.72 22.61 -0.38
N VAL A 507 11.95 23.87 -0.72
CA VAL A 507 11.54 25.03 0.07
C VAL A 507 10.73 25.96 -0.82
N GLU A 508 9.52 26.32 -0.40
CA GLU A 508 8.64 27.23 -1.11
C GLU A 508 8.36 28.47 -0.25
N ASN A 509 8.39 29.62 -0.85
CA ASN A 509 8.06 30.88 -0.19
C ASN A 509 6.81 31.54 -0.83
N PRO A 510 5.60 31.28 -0.36
CA PRO A 510 4.39 31.90 -0.90
C PRO A 510 4.16 33.34 -0.44
N PHE A 511 5.04 33.88 0.42
CA PHE A 511 4.88 35.22 1.01
C PHE A 511 5.50 36.31 0.16
N HIS A 512 5.20 37.57 0.50
CA HIS A 512 5.75 38.76 -0.15
C HIS A 512 7.12 39.17 0.37
N GLU A 513 7.62 38.54 1.45
CA GLU A 513 8.94 38.75 2.03
C GLU A 513 9.84 37.56 1.75
N SER A 514 11.16 37.79 1.72
CA SER A 514 12.11 36.69 1.55
C SER A 514 12.10 35.75 2.77
N LEU A 515 12.04 34.47 2.49
CA LEU A 515 12.22 33.42 3.49
C LEU A 515 13.73 33.13 3.63
N GLN A 516 14.25 33.26 4.85
CA GLN A 516 15.66 32.95 5.13
C GLN A 516 15.81 32.16 6.43
N GLY A 517 16.85 31.33 6.51
CA GLY A 517 17.12 30.51 7.66
C GLY A 517 18.15 29.43 7.38
N GLU A 518 18.31 28.50 8.26
CA GLU A 518 19.24 27.40 8.16
C GLU A 518 18.49 26.06 8.24
N LEU A 519 18.68 25.20 7.26
CA LEU A 519 18.25 23.81 7.33
C LEU A 519 19.31 23.00 8.03
N GLN A 520 19.00 22.43 9.18
CA GLN A 520 19.86 21.62 10.03
C GLN A 520 19.38 20.16 10.01
N VAL A 521 20.33 19.22 9.97
CA VAL A 521 20.08 17.78 10.10
C VAL A 521 20.75 17.30 11.38
N MET A 522 19.99 16.75 12.31
CA MET A 522 20.45 16.33 13.63
C MET A 522 20.07 14.87 13.91
N ALA A 523 20.93 14.12 14.57
CA ALA A 523 20.61 12.80 15.10
C ALA A 523 21.25 12.62 16.49
N GLY A 524 20.49 12.04 17.42
CA GLY A 524 20.97 11.82 18.79
C GLY A 524 21.43 13.09 19.52
N GLY A 525 20.95 14.27 19.11
CA GLY A 525 21.39 15.56 19.63
C GLY A 525 22.66 16.13 19.00
N GLU A 526 23.24 15.45 18.02
CA GLU A 526 24.43 15.89 17.26
C GLU A 526 24.03 16.53 15.93
N LEU A 527 24.63 17.65 15.55
CA LEU A 527 24.45 18.30 14.26
C LEU A 527 25.30 17.55 13.21
N LEU A 528 24.63 16.90 12.25
CA LEU A 528 25.27 16.14 11.19
C LEU A 528 25.55 16.98 9.95
N GLY A 529 24.80 18.06 9.74
CA GLY A 529 24.97 18.97 8.63
C GLY A 529 24.02 20.16 8.68
N ALA A 530 24.39 21.25 8.00
CA ALA A 530 23.56 22.44 7.91
C ALA A 530 23.82 23.18 6.58
N GLU A 531 22.80 23.91 6.11
CA GLU A 531 22.89 24.75 4.91
C GLU A 531 22.02 25.99 5.05
N TRP A 532 22.58 27.15 4.71
CA TRP A 532 21.83 28.42 4.73
C TRP A 532 20.90 28.54 3.53
N VAL A 533 19.68 28.96 3.76
CA VAL A 533 18.61 29.06 2.76
C VAL A 533 18.14 30.49 2.64
N LEU A 534 18.02 30.96 1.40
CA LEU A 534 17.37 32.22 1.05
C LEU A 534 16.47 31.99 -0.18
N VAL A 535 15.16 32.19 0.00
CA VAL A 535 14.17 32.04 -1.07
C VAL A 535 13.39 33.34 -1.22
N GLY A 536 13.39 33.91 -2.41
CA GLY A 536 12.68 35.16 -2.72
C GLY A 536 11.15 35.02 -2.62
N PRO A 537 10.42 36.14 -2.62
CA PRO A 537 8.97 36.15 -2.58
C PRO A 537 8.34 35.42 -3.76
N GLY A 538 7.44 34.47 -3.51
CA GLY A 538 6.77 33.68 -4.55
C GLY A 538 7.69 32.66 -5.26
N GLU A 539 8.89 32.43 -4.75
CA GLU A 539 9.87 31.49 -5.34
C GLU A 539 9.91 30.16 -4.61
N ALA A 540 10.46 29.15 -5.29
CA ALA A 540 10.79 27.86 -4.72
C ALA A 540 12.26 27.51 -4.98
N ALA A 541 12.89 26.77 -4.08
CA ALA A 541 14.28 26.34 -4.18
C ALA A 541 14.45 24.87 -3.79
N LYS A 542 15.41 24.20 -4.43
CA LYS A 542 15.95 22.92 -3.96
C LYS A 542 17.21 23.17 -3.18
N VAL A 543 17.23 22.73 -1.93
CA VAL A 543 18.36 22.93 -1.02
C VAL A 543 19.00 21.57 -0.76
N SER A 544 20.32 21.52 -0.79
CA SER A 544 21.09 20.28 -0.63
C SER A 544 22.03 20.43 0.57
N VAL A 545 21.65 19.81 1.68
CA VAL A 545 22.42 19.84 2.93
C VAL A 545 23.47 18.74 2.92
N PRO A 546 24.78 19.06 3.01
CA PRO A 546 25.81 18.05 3.17
C PRO A 546 25.70 17.44 4.58
N VAL A 547 25.78 16.11 4.67
CA VAL A 547 25.66 15.38 5.93
C VAL A 547 26.78 14.34 6.02
N THR A 548 27.38 14.23 7.20
CA THR A 548 28.36 13.19 7.54
C THR A 548 27.81 12.34 8.67
N LEU A 549 27.69 11.04 8.45
CA LEU A 549 27.21 10.09 9.45
C LEU A 549 28.32 9.77 10.46
N PRO A 550 28.05 9.73 11.78
CA PRO A 550 29.03 9.37 12.79
C PRO A 550 29.66 8.00 12.52
N ALA A 551 30.96 7.87 12.73
CA ALA A 551 31.65 6.60 12.58
C ALA A 551 31.05 5.55 13.53
N GLY A 552 30.72 4.37 12.97
CA GLY A 552 30.09 3.28 13.76
C GLY A 552 28.62 3.48 14.08
N SER A 553 27.94 4.47 13.46
CA SER A 553 26.48 4.59 13.54
C SER A 553 25.79 3.35 12.97
N ALA A 554 24.55 3.10 13.41
CA ALA A 554 23.70 2.04 12.84
C ALA A 554 23.57 2.19 11.32
N GLU A 555 23.30 1.08 10.64
CA GLU A 555 23.06 1.06 9.20
C GLU A 555 21.95 2.03 8.79
N VAL A 556 20.91 2.12 9.61
CA VAL A 556 19.81 3.09 9.44
C VAL A 556 19.75 3.97 10.67
N LEU A 557 19.84 5.28 10.48
CA LEU A 557 19.81 6.29 11.52
C LEU A 557 18.61 7.20 11.34
N SER A 558 17.77 7.34 12.39
CA SER A 558 16.73 8.37 12.40
C SER A 558 17.34 9.73 12.69
N ALA A 559 16.95 10.73 11.90
CA ALA A 559 17.41 12.10 12.06
C ALA A 559 16.21 13.06 12.01
N ALA A 560 16.35 14.20 12.68
CA ALA A 560 15.43 15.31 12.58
C ALA A 560 16.05 16.38 11.69
N ALA A 561 15.35 16.74 10.62
CA ALA A 561 15.66 17.95 9.87
C ALA A 561 14.82 19.10 10.42
N THR A 562 15.39 20.29 10.56
CA THR A 562 14.70 21.46 11.10
C THR A 562 15.11 22.70 10.30
N PHE A 563 14.14 23.53 9.93
CA PHE A 563 14.40 24.85 9.40
C PHE A 563 14.42 25.86 10.57
N VAL A 564 15.55 26.52 10.79
CA VAL A 564 15.76 27.49 11.87
C VAL A 564 15.80 28.88 11.27
N THR A 565 14.92 29.76 11.69
CA THR A 565 14.87 31.16 11.24
C THR A 565 16.02 31.98 11.84
N PRO A 566 16.37 33.17 11.31
CA PRO A 566 17.51 33.97 11.78
C PRO A 566 17.45 34.40 13.25
N ASP A 567 16.23 34.47 13.79
CA ASP A 567 15.98 34.75 15.22
C ASP A 567 16.05 33.50 16.13
N GLY A 568 16.46 32.37 15.53
CA GLY A 568 16.67 31.11 16.23
C GLY A 568 15.40 30.32 16.53
N LEU A 569 14.26 30.68 15.92
CA LEU A 569 13.01 29.93 16.07
C LEU A 569 12.98 28.74 15.12
N PRO A 570 12.81 27.50 15.60
CA PRO A 570 12.65 26.34 14.75
C PRO A 570 11.25 26.33 14.12
N LEU A 571 11.21 26.22 12.79
CA LEU A 571 9.98 25.87 12.08
C LEU A 571 9.91 24.36 12.05
N GLN A 572 9.11 23.80 12.87
CA GLN A 572 8.80 22.40 13.05
C GLN A 572 9.68 21.36 12.29
N SER A 573 10.14 20.32 12.99
CA SER A 573 11.06 19.33 12.43
C SER A 573 10.37 18.32 11.49
N ALA A 574 11.15 17.70 10.62
CA ALA A 574 10.80 16.53 9.83
C ALA A 574 11.59 15.33 10.32
N LEU A 575 10.97 14.18 10.46
CA LEU A 575 11.69 12.92 10.61
C LEU A 575 12.18 12.46 9.24
N ILE A 576 13.48 12.20 9.14
CA ILE A 576 14.13 11.63 7.96
C ILE A 576 14.96 10.43 8.38
N TRP A 577 15.28 9.57 7.41
CA TRP A 577 16.10 8.40 7.65
C TRP A 577 17.35 8.45 6.81
N LEU A 578 18.48 8.26 7.47
CA LEU A 578 19.80 8.26 6.85
C LEU A 578 20.27 6.81 6.82
N HIS A 579 20.40 6.26 5.61
CA HIS A 579 20.80 4.88 5.41
C HIS A 579 22.24 4.81 4.93
N ARG A 580 23.13 4.28 5.77
CA ARG A 580 24.51 3.94 5.41
C ARG A 580 24.49 2.64 4.63
N VAL A 581 24.89 2.69 3.38
CA VAL A 581 25.08 1.50 2.57
C VAL A 581 26.56 1.14 2.65
N GLY A 582 26.92 0.05 3.34
CA GLY A 582 28.27 -0.48 3.36
C GLY A 582 28.70 -1.00 1.97
N GLU A 583 30.04 -1.08 1.74
CA GLU A 583 30.63 -1.69 0.55
C GLU A 583 30.15 -3.12 0.32
#